data_35b553dd3584ad77aabb103f272730ac
#
_entry.id   35b553dd3584ad77aabb103f272730ac
#
_cell.length_a   1.000
_cell.length_b   1.000
_cell.length_c   1.000
_cell.angle_alpha   90.00
_cell.angle_beta   90.00
_cell.angle_gamma   90.00
#
_symmetry.space_group_name_H-M   'P 1'
#
loop_
_entity.id
_entity.type
_entity.pdbx_description
1 polymer ?
#
loop_
_entity_poly.entity_id
_entity_poly.type
_entity_poly.pdbx_seq_one_letter_code
_entity_poly.pdbx_strand_id
1 'polypeptide(L)'
;AFIEQGVAHIPEQRREIGIVESMFVAENVILKDYRTTPFASRGILKRREINRHTEDIVSRFNALVPDLWQTESRILSGGNIQRLILGRETWRKPPVIIASHPTEGLDARAIRHTWELFLELRENGSAILVVSEDLDEIMSLSDRIGVIFQGAMAGMVEAQGADREQLGRWMAGGESRERAA
;
A
#
# COMPACT_ATOMS: atom_id res chain seq x y z
N ALA A 1 6.58 0.09 -18.78
CA ALA A 1 5.31 0.14 -18.03
C ALA A 1 5.55 0.71 -16.62
N PHE A 2 4.49 0.97 -15.82
CA PHE A 2 4.61 1.59 -14.48
C PHE A 2 5.58 0.86 -13.55
N ILE A 3 5.61 -0.48 -13.58
CA ILE A 3 6.55 -1.28 -12.78
C ILE A 3 8.01 -0.94 -13.12
N GLU A 4 8.35 -0.77 -14.40
CA GLU A 4 9.70 -0.43 -14.85
C GLU A 4 10.12 0.99 -14.44
N GLN A 5 9.14 1.86 -14.22
CA GLN A 5 9.34 3.22 -13.70
C GLN A 5 9.41 3.26 -12.17
N GLY A 6 9.32 2.10 -11.51
CA GLY A 6 9.41 1.99 -10.06
C GLY A 6 8.13 2.42 -9.33
N VAL A 7 6.97 2.50 -10.00
CA VAL A 7 5.70 2.81 -9.34
C VAL A 7 5.24 1.60 -8.54
N ALA A 8 5.05 1.79 -7.23
CA ALA A 8 4.42 0.81 -6.35
C ALA A 8 2.90 0.99 -6.34
N HIS A 9 2.17 -0.11 -6.24
CA HIS A 9 0.72 -0.11 -6.18
C HIS A 9 0.21 -1.04 -5.08
N ILE A 10 -0.49 -0.47 -4.12
CA ILE A 10 -1.18 -1.18 -3.04
C ILE A 10 -2.68 -1.10 -3.35
N PRO A 11 -3.27 -2.16 -3.91
CA PRO A 11 -4.67 -2.14 -4.35
C PRO A 11 -5.62 -2.38 -3.18
N GLU A 12 -6.84 -1.86 -3.31
CA GLU A 12 -7.97 -2.18 -2.43
C GLU A 12 -8.35 -3.66 -2.53
N GLN A 13 -8.55 -4.15 -3.75
CA GLN A 13 -8.89 -5.55 -4.04
C GLN A 13 -7.65 -6.44 -3.93
N ARG A 14 -7.19 -6.65 -2.69
CA ARG A 14 -5.91 -7.32 -2.38
C ARG A 14 -5.82 -8.76 -2.88
N ARG A 15 -6.96 -9.50 -2.94
CA ARG A 15 -6.99 -10.89 -3.42
C ARG A 15 -6.97 -10.98 -4.94
N GLU A 16 -7.77 -10.17 -5.61
CA GLU A 16 -7.98 -10.21 -7.05
C GLU A 16 -6.83 -9.54 -7.82
N ILE A 17 -6.28 -8.46 -7.26
CA ILE A 17 -5.28 -7.62 -7.92
C ILE A 17 -3.92 -7.68 -7.22
N GLY A 18 -3.93 -7.79 -5.89
CA GLY A 18 -2.71 -7.68 -5.08
C GLY A 18 -1.82 -8.91 -5.08
N ILE A 19 -2.39 -10.12 -5.23
CA ILE A 19 -1.66 -11.40 -5.18
C ILE A 19 -2.12 -12.34 -6.28
N VAL A 20 -1.35 -13.41 -6.49
CA VAL A 20 -1.78 -14.61 -7.22
C VAL A 20 -2.12 -15.67 -6.18
N GLU A 21 -3.41 -15.95 -5.99
CA GLU A 21 -3.93 -16.78 -4.90
C GLU A 21 -3.35 -18.20 -4.87
N SER A 22 -3.12 -18.81 -6.04
CA SER A 22 -2.54 -20.15 -6.20
C SER A 22 -1.03 -20.24 -6.04
N MET A 23 -0.34 -19.10 -5.97
CA MET A 23 1.11 -19.06 -5.75
C MET A 23 1.43 -19.12 -4.26
N PHE A 24 2.60 -19.68 -3.95
CA PHE A 24 3.15 -19.67 -2.59
C PHE A 24 3.51 -18.25 -2.15
N VAL A 25 3.60 -18.05 -0.83
CA VAL A 25 3.94 -16.74 -0.26
C VAL A 25 5.25 -16.20 -0.79
N ALA A 26 6.30 -17.03 -0.84
CA ALA A 26 7.61 -16.63 -1.35
C ALA A 26 7.56 -16.17 -2.83
N GLU A 27 6.72 -16.79 -3.64
CA GLU A 27 6.53 -16.43 -5.05
C GLU A 27 5.80 -15.08 -5.19
N ASN A 28 4.75 -14.87 -4.38
CA ASN A 28 4.01 -13.61 -4.36
C ASN A 28 4.88 -12.44 -3.89
N VAL A 29 5.78 -12.65 -2.93
CA VAL A 29 6.68 -11.60 -2.43
C VAL A 29 7.63 -11.10 -3.52
N ILE A 30 8.13 -11.99 -4.40
CA ILE A 30 9.05 -11.60 -5.49
C ILE A 30 8.35 -11.38 -6.83
N LEU A 31 7.02 -11.36 -6.88
CA LEU A 31 6.22 -11.39 -8.11
C LEU A 31 6.64 -10.35 -9.16
N LYS A 32 7.00 -9.15 -8.71
CA LYS A 32 7.46 -8.05 -9.59
C LYS A 32 8.95 -8.12 -9.92
N ASP A 33 9.73 -8.86 -9.14
CA ASP A 33 11.19 -8.82 -9.13
C ASP A 33 11.86 -10.15 -9.48
N TYR A 34 11.08 -11.19 -9.77
CA TYR A 34 11.59 -12.56 -9.95
C TYR A 34 12.65 -12.71 -11.06
N ARG A 35 12.76 -11.77 -12.00
CA ARG A 35 13.78 -11.77 -13.08
C ARG A 35 15.03 -10.97 -12.75
N THR A 36 15.03 -10.24 -11.64
CA THR A 36 16.11 -9.30 -11.31
C THR A 36 16.99 -9.82 -10.18
N THR A 37 18.19 -9.25 -10.04
CA THR A 37 18.99 -9.44 -8.84
C THR A 37 18.33 -8.79 -7.64
N PRO A 38 18.38 -9.42 -6.45
CA PRO A 38 19.16 -10.61 -6.11
C PRO A 38 18.46 -11.95 -6.40
N PHE A 39 17.18 -11.96 -6.84
CA PHE A 39 16.30 -13.14 -6.87
C PHE A 39 16.58 -14.09 -8.03
N ALA A 40 17.13 -13.60 -9.12
CA ALA A 40 17.49 -14.44 -10.27
C ALA A 40 18.89 -14.11 -10.81
N SER A 41 19.51 -15.11 -11.44
CA SER A 41 20.73 -14.95 -12.23
C SER A 41 20.70 -15.93 -13.40
N ARG A 42 20.90 -15.42 -14.63
CA ARG A 42 20.88 -16.22 -15.87
C ARG A 42 19.62 -17.08 -16.02
N GLY A 43 18.45 -16.54 -15.61
CA GLY A 43 17.17 -17.25 -15.67
C GLY A 43 16.90 -18.27 -14.56
N ILE A 44 17.81 -18.43 -13.61
CA ILE A 44 17.68 -19.38 -12.49
C ILE A 44 17.35 -18.59 -11.22
N LEU A 45 16.27 -18.98 -10.54
CA LEU A 45 15.87 -18.40 -9.25
C LEU A 45 16.82 -18.80 -8.13
N LYS A 46 17.21 -17.82 -7.34
CA LYS A 46 18.08 -18.00 -6.17
C LYS A 46 17.25 -18.19 -4.91
N ARG A 47 16.81 -19.40 -4.65
CA ARG A 47 15.91 -19.75 -3.55
C ARG A 47 16.37 -19.22 -2.19
N ARG A 48 17.66 -19.23 -1.91
CA ARG A 48 18.22 -18.71 -0.65
C ARG A 48 17.98 -17.21 -0.47
N GLU A 49 18.17 -16.42 -1.54
CA GLU A 49 17.94 -14.97 -1.49
C GLU A 49 16.43 -14.66 -1.38
N ILE A 50 15.60 -15.44 -2.05
CA ILE A 50 14.12 -15.32 -1.96
C ILE A 50 13.67 -15.61 -0.54
N ASN A 51 14.17 -16.70 0.08
CA ASN A 51 13.83 -17.05 1.47
C ASN A 51 14.17 -15.90 2.42
N ARG A 52 15.42 -15.47 2.39
CA ARG A 52 15.91 -14.40 3.27
C ARG A 52 15.07 -13.13 3.13
N HIS A 53 14.76 -12.73 1.89
CA HIS A 53 13.94 -11.55 1.64
C HIS A 53 12.50 -11.73 2.12
N THR A 54 11.91 -12.90 1.89
CA THR A 54 10.53 -13.19 2.34
C THR A 54 10.46 -13.25 3.86
N GLU A 55 11.45 -13.86 4.52
CA GLU A 55 11.54 -13.88 5.98
C GLU A 55 11.68 -12.47 6.57
N ASP A 56 12.46 -11.61 5.94
CA ASP A 56 12.61 -10.20 6.36
C ASP A 56 11.25 -9.45 6.25
N ILE A 57 10.53 -9.59 5.15
CA ILE A 57 9.20 -8.99 4.99
C ILE A 57 8.21 -9.56 6.01
N VAL A 58 8.13 -10.87 6.14
CA VAL A 58 7.23 -11.53 7.09
C VAL A 58 7.48 -11.05 8.51
N SER A 59 8.75 -10.96 8.90
CA SER A 59 9.15 -10.47 10.23
C SER A 59 8.85 -8.99 10.41
N ARG A 60 9.26 -8.13 9.48
CA ARG A 60 9.10 -6.67 9.56
C ARG A 60 7.64 -6.26 9.64
N PHE A 61 6.77 -6.90 8.86
CA PHE A 61 5.34 -6.61 8.82
C PHE A 61 4.50 -7.48 9.75
N ASN A 62 5.15 -8.37 10.52
CA ASN A 62 4.49 -9.29 11.44
C ASN A 62 3.37 -10.10 10.76
N ALA A 63 3.63 -10.58 9.54
CA ALA A 63 2.70 -11.43 8.82
C ALA A 63 2.76 -12.87 9.36
N LEU A 64 1.61 -13.48 9.57
CA LEU A 64 1.55 -14.86 10.06
C LEU A 64 1.51 -15.82 8.85
N VAL A 65 2.65 -16.45 8.59
CA VAL A 65 2.84 -17.39 7.47
C VAL A 65 3.44 -18.69 8.01
N PRO A 66 2.73 -19.83 7.92
CA PRO A 66 3.22 -21.10 8.44
C PRO A 66 4.48 -21.62 7.71
N ASP A 67 4.49 -21.56 6.39
CA ASP A 67 5.62 -21.96 5.54
C ASP A 67 5.64 -21.14 4.25
N LEU A 68 6.81 -20.62 3.88
CA LEU A 68 6.95 -19.70 2.76
C LEU A 68 6.71 -20.35 1.39
N TRP A 69 6.98 -21.66 1.27
CA TRP A 69 6.96 -22.43 0.03
C TRP A 69 5.88 -23.54 -0.02
N GLN A 70 5.09 -23.69 1.05
CA GLN A 70 4.00 -24.64 1.10
C GLN A 70 2.66 -23.95 1.39
N THR A 71 2.70 -22.71 1.89
CA THR A 71 1.51 -21.91 2.14
C THR A 71 1.09 -21.20 0.85
N GLU A 72 0.03 -21.66 0.21
CA GLU A 72 -0.61 -20.90 -0.87
C GLU A 72 -1.23 -19.63 -0.31
N SER A 73 -1.09 -18.51 -1.04
CA SER A 73 -1.50 -17.21 -0.54
C SER A 73 -3.00 -17.09 -0.30
N ARG A 74 -3.82 -17.90 -0.97
CA ARG A 74 -5.29 -17.94 -0.77
C ARG A 74 -5.73 -18.31 0.64
N ILE A 75 -4.92 -19.08 1.40
CA ILE A 75 -5.29 -19.50 2.77
C ILE A 75 -4.95 -18.44 3.83
N LEU A 76 -4.25 -17.39 3.47
CA LEU A 76 -3.93 -16.30 4.39
C LEU A 76 -5.16 -15.43 4.68
N SER A 77 -5.20 -14.87 5.89
CA SER A 77 -6.18 -13.82 6.21
C SER A 77 -5.94 -12.56 5.37
N GLY A 78 -6.99 -11.76 5.15
CA GLY A 78 -6.87 -10.49 4.43
C GLY A 78 -5.81 -9.55 5.01
N GLY A 79 -5.70 -9.47 6.33
CA GLY A 79 -4.66 -8.69 6.99
C GLY A 79 -3.24 -9.19 6.74
N ASN A 80 -3.02 -10.51 6.68
CA ASN A 80 -1.71 -11.07 6.34
C ASN A 80 -1.34 -10.82 4.87
N ILE A 81 -2.32 -10.92 3.95
CA ILE A 81 -2.14 -10.56 2.55
C ILE A 81 -1.73 -9.10 2.42
N GLN A 82 -2.42 -8.19 3.12
CA GLN A 82 -2.11 -6.75 3.10
C GLN A 82 -0.69 -6.47 3.59
N ARG A 83 -0.25 -7.11 4.67
CA ARG A 83 1.11 -7.01 5.19
C ARG A 83 2.17 -7.46 4.18
N LEU A 84 1.91 -8.55 3.45
CA LEU A 84 2.82 -9.03 2.40
C LEU A 84 2.87 -8.06 1.21
N ILE A 85 1.72 -7.50 0.79
CA ILE A 85 1.65 -6.50 -0.28
C ILE A 85 2.42 -5.25 0.13
N LEU A 86 2.17 -4.70 1.32
CA LEU A 86 2.92 -3.55 1.85
C LEU A 86 4.43 -3.81 1.82
N GLY A 87 4.88 -4.96 2.34
CA GLY A 87 6.29 -5.34 2.33
C GLY A 87 6.87 -5.40 0.93
N ARG A 88 6.20 -6.11 0.00
CA ARG A 88 6.63 -6.24 -1.40
C ARG A 88 6.71 -4.91 -2.12
N GLU A 89 5.71 -4.05 -1.95
CA GLU A 89 5.62 -2.80 -2.69
C GLU A 89 6.60 -1.73 -2.18
N THR A 90 6.98 -1.78 -0.91
CA THR A 90 7.79 -0.72 -0.28
C THR A 90 9.28 -1.05 -0.09
N TRP A 91 9.70 -2.31 -0.26
CA TRP A 91 11.08 -2.72 0.04
C TRP A 91 12.15 -2.00 -0.80
N ARG A 92 11.84 -1.63 -2.03
CA ARG A 92 12.74 -0.89 -2.93
C ARG A 92 12.72 0.63 -2.74
N LYS A 93 11.97 1.13 -1.76
CA LYS A 93 11.76 2.57 -1.57
C LYS A 93 11.34 3.25 -2.89
N PRO A 94 10.18 2.90 -3.43
CA PRO A 94 9.74 3.35 -4.75
C PRO A 94 9.59 4.88 -4.79
N PRO A 95 9.89 5.54 -5.94
CA PRO A 95 9.74 6.98 -6.07
C PRO A 95 8.27 7.44 -6.03
N VAL A 96 7.33 6.55 -6.42
CA VAL A 96 5.89 6.83 -6.40
C VAL A 96 5.15 5.63 -5.83
N ILE A 97 4.23 5.89 -4.92
CA ILE A 97 3.32 4.89 -4.32
C ILE A 97 1.89 5.33 -4.57
N ILE A 98 1.07 4.43 -5.10
CA ILE A 98 -0.38 4.59 -5.17
C ILE A 98 -0.99 3.54 -4.24
N ALA A 99 -1.66 4.00 -3.19
CA ALA A 99 -2.23 3.14 -2.16
C ALA A 99 -3.73 3.39 -2.01
N SER A 100 -4.52 2.35 -2.25
CA SER A 100 -5.97 2.38 -2.06
C SER A 100 -6.33 1.55 -0.83
N HIS A 101 -6.95 2.18 0.16
CA HIS A 101 -7.33 1.60 1.45
C HIS A 101 -6.19 0.77 2.11
N PRO A 102 -4.97 1.37 2.28
CA PRO A 102 -3.76 0.62 2.63
C PRO A 102 -3.83 -0.04 4.01
N THR A 103 -4.64 0.46 4.91
CA THR A 103 -4.78 -0.04 6.29
C THR A 103 -6.06 -0.83 6.54
N GLU A 104 -6.91 -1.00 5.53
CA GLU A 104 -8.16 -1.73 5.67
C GLU A 104 -7.93 -3.16 6.19
N GLY A 105 -8.69 -3.55 7.22
CA GLY A 105 -8.63 -4.88 7.85
C GLY A 105 -7.34 -5.19 8.60
N LEU A 106 -6.55 -4.17 8.93
CA LEU A 106 -5.41 -4.25 9.83
C LEU A 106 -5.81 -3.94 11.27
N ASP A 107 -5.06 -4.48 12.22
CA ASP A 107 -5.19 -4.09 13.63
C ASP A 107 -4.52 -2.73 13.89
N ALA A 108 -4.86 -2.08 15.01
CA ALA A 108 -4.39 -0.74 15.35
C ALA A 108 -2.85 -0.59 15.39
N ARG A 109 -2.11 -1.66 15.70
CA ARG A 109 -0.65 -1.64 15.68
C ARG A 109 -0.12 -1.66 14.25
N ALA A 110 -0.70 -2.48 13.38
CA ALA A 110 -0.33 -2.56 11.98
C ALA A 110 -0.70 -1.29 11.22
N ILE A 111 -1.84 -0.64 11.55
CA ILE A 111 -2.21 0.68 11.02
C ILE A 111 -1.12 1.70 11.33
N ARG A 112 -0.74 1.88 12.60
CA ARG A 112 0.33 2.82 12.99
C ARG A 112 1.65 2.54 12.29
N HIS A 113 2.06 1.26 12.22
CA HIS A 113 3.28 0.86 11.53
C HIS A 113 3.24 1.21 10.03
N THR A 114 2.07 1.06 9.38
CA THR A 114 1.89 1.44 7.96
C THR A 114 1.98 2.96 7.79
N TRP A 115 1.40 3.74 8.69
CA TRP A 115 1.49 5.20 8.66
C TRP A 115 2.94 5.69 8.85
N GLU A 116 3.64 5.16 9.86
CA GLU A 116 5.06 5.46 10.10
C GLU A 116 5.92 5.13 8.88
N LEU A 117 5.68 3.98 8.23
CA LEU A 117 6.35 3.59 7.00
C LEU A 117 6.10 4.58 5.85
N PHE A 118 4.86 5.03 5.65
CA PHE A 118 4.54 5.99 4.60
C PHE A 118 5.19 7.35 4.87
N LEU A 119 5.17 7.82 6.11
CA LEU A 119 5.86 9.05 6.50
C LEU A 119 7.38 8.94 6.28
N GLU A 120 8.00 7.82 6.66
CA GLU A 120 9.42 7.55 6.39
C GLU A 120 9.73 7.58 4.89
N LEU A 121 8.89 6.92 4.07
CA LEU A 121 9.08 6.89 2.62
C LEU A 121 8.95 8.28 2.00
N ARG A 122 7.98 9.08 2.45
CA ARG A 122 7.80 10.48 2.04
C ARG A 122 9.03 11.32 2.39
N GLU A 123 9.55 11.22 3.60
CA GLU A 123 10.76 11.92 4.04
C GLU A 123 12.00 11.52 3.21
N ASN A 124 12.03 10.28 2.71
CA ASN A 124 13.07 9.81 1.81
C ASN A 124 12.82 10.14 0.33
N GLY A 125 11.81 10.96 0.02
CA GLY A 125 11.55 11.50 -1.32
C GLY A 125 10.53 10.73 -2.17
N SER A 126 9.79 9.76 -1.60
CA SER A 126 8.69 9.12 -2.29
C SER A 126 7.47 10.04 -2.38
N ALA A 127 6.86 10.16 -3.55
CA ALA A 127 5.54 10.74 -3.72
C ALA A 127 4.47 9.68 -3.44
N ILE A 128 3.51 9.99 -2.55
CA ILE A 128 2.50 9.00 -2.12
C ILE A 128 1.10 9.55 -2.40
N LEU A 129 0.32 8.82 -3.19
CA LEU A 129 -1.10 9.05 -3.37
C LEU A 129 -1.86 8.01 -2.54
N VAL A 130 -2.53 8.47 -1.48
CA VAL A 130 -3.42 7.63 -0.66
C VAL A 130 -4.87 7.90 -1.06
N VAL A 131 -5.62 6.84 -1.30
CA VAL A 131 -7.09 6.88 -1.48
C VAL A 131 -7.69 6.14 -0.30
N SER A 132 -8.50 6.82 0.50
CA SER A 132 -9.14 6.25 1.69
C SER A 132 -10.40 7.03 2.05
N GLU A 133 -11.36 6.37 2.65
CA GLU A 133 -12.54 6.99 3.27
C GLU A 133 -12.31 7.29 4.77
N ASP A 134 -11.21 6.78 5.33
CA ASP A 134 -10.84 7.03 6.73
C ASP A 134 -10.19 8.42 6.86
N LEU A 135 -10.94 9.35 7.45
CA LEU A 135 -10.46 10.72 7.67
C LEU A 135 -9.26 10.79 8.61
N ASP A 136 -9.14 9.89 9.58
CA ASP A 136 -7.99 9.87 10.49
C ASP A 136 -6.72 9.48 9.74
N GLU A 137 -6.81 8.48 8.83
CA GLU A 137 -5.73 8.10 7.94
C GLU A 137 -5.31 9.26 7.02
N ILE A 138 -6.26 9.84 6.30
CA ILE A 138 -5.99 10.92 5.33
C ILE A 138 -5.40 12.16 6.02
N MET A 139 -5.98 12.59 7.14
CA MET A 139 -5.50 13.77 7.88
C MET A 139 -4.13 13.55 8.52
N SER A 140 -3.79 12.31 8.88
CA SER A 140 -2.49 12.00 9.50
C SER A 140 -1.35 11.84 8.50
N LEU A 141 -1.64 11.45 7.26
CA LEU A 141 -0.62 11.08 6.26
C LEU A 141 -0.38 12.16 5.21
N SER A 142 -1.39 13.00 4.93
CA SER A 142 -1.37 13.84 3.74
C SER A 142 -0.80 15.23 4.00
N ASP A 143 -0.17 15.81 2.99
CA ASP A 143 0.15 17.24 2.93
C ASP A 143 -1.03 18.00 2.32
N ARG A 144 -1.74 17.39 1.37
CA ARG A 144 -2.92 17.93 0.68
C ARG A 144 -4.02 16.89 0.62
N ILE A 145 -5.26 17.31 0.81
CA ILE A 145 -6.45 16.46 0.82
C ILE A 145 -7.40 16.92 -0.28
N GLY A 146 -7.72 16.01 -1.21
CA GLY A 146 -8.74 16.22 -2.21
C GLY A 146 -9.94 15.31 -1.97
N VAL A 147 -11.14 15.82 -2.02
CA VAL A 147 -12.37 15.04 -1.89
C VAL A 147 -13.04 14.90 -3.24
N ILE A 148 -13.36 13.66 -3.62
CA ILE A 148 -14.08 13.32 -4.84
C ILE A 148 -15.49 12.88 -4.46
N PHE A 149 -16.50 13.46 -5.10
CA PHE A 149 -17.88 13.07 -4.96
C PHE A 149 -18.54 12.93 -6.34
N GLN A 150 -19.20 11.81 -6.60
CA GLN A 150 -19.88 11.52 -7.88
C GLN A 150 -19.01 11.79 -9.12
N GLY A 151 -17.73 11.43 -9.06
CA GLY A 151 -16.80 11.56 -10.19
C GLY A 151 -16.24 12.97 -10.41
N ALA A 152 -16.52 13.92 -9.52
CA ALA A 152 -16.01 15.28 -9.58
C ALA A 152 -15.24 15.65 -8.31
N MET A 153 -14.25 16.55 -8.44
CA MET A 153 -13.55 17.13 -7.29
C MET A 153 -14.51 18.05 -6.52
N ALA A 154 -14.88 17.66 -5.31
CA ALA A 154 -15.76 18.45 -4.44
C ALA A 154 -15.00 19.56 -3.70
N GLY A 155 -13.70 19.34 -3.43
CA GLY A 155 -12.83 20.36 -2.82
C GLY A 155 -11.42 19.85 -2.65
N MET A 156 -10.48 20.79 -2.41
CA MET A 156 -9.09 20.51 -2.10
C MET A 156 -8.59 21.48 -1.04
N VAL A 157 -7.86 20.97 -0.06
CA VAL A 157 -7.27 21.78 1.03
C VAL A 157 -5.88 21.29 1.39
N GLU A 158 -5.06 22.15 2.00
CA GLU A 158 -3.87 21.73 2.71
C GLU A 158 -4.29 20.96 3.98
N ALA A 159 -3.60 19.87 4.30
CA ALA A 159 -3.96 19.05 5.46
C ALA A 159 -3.75 19.80 6.78
N GLN A 160 -2.75 20.68 6.82
CA GLN A 160 -2.51 21.53 7.98
C GLN A 160 -3.66 22.53 8.17
N GLY A 161 -4.48 22.30 9.20
CA GLY A 161 -5.65 23.15 9.49
C GLY A 161 -6.91 22.72 8.74
N ALA A 162 -6.92 21.57 8.09
CA ALA A 162 -8.12 21.01 7.46
C ALA A 162 -9.21 20.76 8.52
N ASP A 163 -10.45 21.19 8.22
CA ASP A 163 -11.61 20.97 9.08
C ASP A 163 -12.27 19.61 8.74
N ARG A 164 -12.31 18.71 9.71
CA ARG A 164 -12.92 17.39 9.59
C ARG A 164 -14.40 17.46 9.18
N GLU A 165 -15.17 18.43 9.71
CA GLU A 165 -16.57 18.60 9.34
C GLU A 165 -16.72 19.07 7.89
N GLN A 166 -15.82 19.94 7.43
CA GLN A 166 -15.79 20.39 6.05
C GLN A 166 -15.53 19.23 5.10
N LEU A 167 -14.52 18.41 5.38
CA LEU A 167 -14.21 17.19 4.60
C LEU A 167 -15.43 16.25 4.56
N GLY A 168 -16.03 15.99 5.72
CA GLY A 168 -17.21 15.14 5.81
C GLY A 168 -18.42 15.69 5.01
N ARG A 169 -18.63 17.02 5.03
CA ARG A 169 -19.67 17.65 4.18
C ARG A 169 -19.39 17.43 2.69
N TRP A 170 -18.17 17.60 2.23
CA TRP A 170 -17.80 17.36 0.84
C TRP A 170 -17.97 15.89 0.43
N MET A 171 -17.60 14.97 1.29
CA MET A 171 -17.81 13.51 1.07
C MET A 171 -19.29 13.14 0.98
N ALA A 172 -20.17 13.91 1.65
CA ALA A 172 -21.63 13.75 1.59
C ALA A 172 -22.29 14.54 0.44
N GLY A 173 -21.52 15.22 -0.41
CA GLY A 173 -22.04 15.99 -1.54
C GLY A 173 -22.47 17.41 -1.20
N GLY A 174 -22.11 17.94 -0.04
CA GLY A 174 -22.29 19.35 0.30
C GLY A 174 -21.45 20.27 -0.59
N GLU A 175 -21.97 21.46 -0.93
CA GLU A 175 -21.26 22.39 -1.83
C GLU A 175 -19.91 22.86 -1.25
N SER A 176 -18.87 22.84 -2.10
CA SER A 176 -17.64 23.57 -1.82
C SER A 176 -17.88 25.07 -2.02
N ARG A 177 -17.39 25.91 -1.13
CA ARG A 177 -17.47 27.39 -1.28
C ARG A 177 -16.73 27.93 -2.52
N GLU A 178 -15.93 27.10 -3.21
CA GLU A 178 -15.11 27.51 -4.37
C GLU A 178 -15.83 27.44 -5.72
N ARG A 179 -17.09 26.96 -5.80
CA ARG A 179 -17.89 27.03 -7.05
C ARG A 179 -18.60 28.36 -7.29
N ALA A 180 -18.34 29.36 -6.47
CA ALA A 180 -18.97 30.69 -6.54
C ALA A 180 -17.97 31.81 -6.92
N ALA A 181 -17.10 31.56 -7.90
CA ALA A 181 -16.26 32.60 -8.52
C ALA A 181 -16.14 32.35 -10.04
#